data_6ce918cf655f47415a8dbaf18a2b35bd
#
_entry.id   6ce918cf655f47415a8dbaf18a2b35bd
#
_cell.length_a   1.000
_cell.length_b   1.000
_cell.length_c   1.000
_cell.angle_alpha   90.00
_cell.angle_beta   90.00
_cell.angle_gamma   90.00
#
_symmetry.space_group_name_H-M   'P 1'
#
loop_
_entity.id
_entity.type
_entity.pdbx_description
1 polymer ?
#
loop_
_entity_poly.entity_id
_entity_poly.type
_entity_poly.pdbx_seq_one_letter_code
_entity_poly.pdbx_strand_id
1 'polypeptide(L)'
;RSKTGARPRREAGAPRGVSANGRAGPRAARPLARLAPMIDLRALRDSPEPYRASQRARGADVALVDRIIEADEARRTLLQSFESLRAEQKTVSRSVGKASPEERPAILASAKELAEQVKAAEAASSAAAAELDALARQLANLIEGAPSGGEEDYVVLRHEGGEPRDFTAEGFEPADHLAIGEGLD
;
A
#
# COMPACT_ATOMS: atom_id res chain seq x y z
N ARG A 1 -19.73 81.04 3.73
CA ARG A 1 -20.64 80.68 2.62
C ARG A 1 -20.72 79.13 2.52
N SER A 2 -21.85 78.64 3.12
CA SER A 2 -22.22 77.25 3.14
C SER A 2 -22.58 76.70 1.74
N LYS A 3 -22.20 75.49 1.42
CA LYS A 3 -22.97 74.64 0.53
C LYS A 3 -22.95 73.21 1.02
N THR A 4 -24.06 72.86 1.54
CA THR A 4 -24.57 71.54 1.91
C THR A 4 -24.76 70.70 0.62
N GLY A 5 -24.10 69.57 0.53
CA GLY A 5 -24.27 68.59 -0.56
C GLY A 5 -24.85 67.29 0.02
N ALA A 6 -26.13 67.05 -0.25
CA ALA A 6 -26.85 65.85 0.12
C ALA A 6 -26.34 64.61 -0.63
N ARG A 7 -26.10 63.52 0.11
CA ARG A 7 -25.83 62.18 -0.44
C ARG A 7 -27.13 61.47 -0.82
N PRO A 8 -27.23 60.84 -2.00
CA PRO A 8 -28.38 60.00 -2.33
C PRO A 8 -28.35 58.67 -1.60
N ARG A 9 -29.53 58.23 -1.15
CA ARG A 9 -29.82 56.92 -0.57
C ARG A 9 -29.52 55.82 -1.58
N ARG A 10 -28.78 54.78 -1.15
CA ARG A 10 -28.64 53.52 -1.88
C ARG A 10 -29.90 52.68 -1.64
N GLU A 11 -30.56 52.33 -2.71
CA GLU A 11 -31.67 51.39 -2.73
C GLU A 11 -31.17 49.99 -2.40
N ALA A 12 -31.96 49.27 -1.60
CA ALA A 12 -31.74 47.91 -1.18
C ALA A 12 -31.97 46.96 -2.36
N GLY A 13 -30.89 46.31 -2.86
CA GLY A 13 -30.98 45.27 -3.85
C GLY A 13 -31.53 43.98 -3.25
N ALA A 14 -32.52 43.42 -3.95
CA ALA A 14 -33.20 42.16 -3.63
C ALA A 14 -32.23 40.96 -3.52
N PRO A 15 -32.54 39.93 -2.74
CA PRO A 15 -31.70 38.74 -2.59
C PRO A 15 -31.75 37.90 -3.85
N ARG A 16 -30.57 37.65 -4.43
CA ARG A 16 -30.38 36.70 -5.55
C ARG A 16 -30.63 35.30 -5.05
N GLY A 17 -31.57 34.60 -5.69
CA GLY A 17 -31.95 33.23 -5.42
C GLY A 17 -30.74 32.27 -5.46
N VAL A 18 -30.64 31.50 -4.38
CA VAL A 18 -29.69 30.35 -4.25
C VAL A 18 -30.28 29.23 -5.07
N SER A 19 -29.70 28.97 -6.25
CA SER A 19 -30.02 27.79 -7.04
C SER A 19 -29.40 26.55 -6.38
N ALA A 20 -30.21 25.86 -5.59
CA ALA A 20 -29.91 24.53 -5.08
C ALA A 20 -30.27 23.50 -6.14
N ASN A 21 -29.31 23.02 -6.92
CA ASN A 21 -29.35 21.70 -7.56
C ASN A 21 -28.01 21.37 -8.22
N GLY A 22 -26.97 21.22 -7.39
CA GLY A 22 -25.79 20.45 -7.71
C GLY A 22 -25.98 19.01 -7.23
N ARG A 23 -26.54 18.13 -8.06
CA ARG A 23 -26.46 16.68 -7.84
C ARG A 23 -24.99 16.32 -7.78
N ALA A 24 -24.47 16.06 -6.59
CA ALA A 24 -23.19 15.40 -6.41
C ALA A 24 -23.31 13.99 -7.02
N GLY A 25 -22.73 13.80 -8.19
CA GLY A 25 -22.55 12.47 -8.77
C GLY A 25 -21.76 11.58 -7.82
N PRO A 26 -21.90 10.24 -7.92
CA PRO A 26 -21.18 9.32 -7.05
C PRO A 26 -19.69 9.63 -7.17
N ARG A 27 -19.13 10.06 -6.04
CA ARG A 27 -17.69 10.28 -5.89
C ARG A 27 -17.03 8.94 -6.19
N ALA A 28 -16.35 8.81 -7.33
CA ALA A 28 -15.54 7.65 -7.65
C ALA A 28 -14.67 7.37 -6.43
N ALA A 29 -14.82 6.18 -5.86
CA ALA A 29 -13.99 5.74 -4.74
C ALA A 29 -12.53 5.89 -5.20
N ARG A 30 -11.79 6.79 -4.54
CA ARG A 30 -10.34 6.88 -4.76
C ARG A 30 -9.80 5.49 -4.50
N PRO A 31 -9.04 4.89 -5.43
CA PRO A 31 -8.39 3.62 -5.13
C PRO A 31 -7.65 3.82 -3.81
N LEU A 32 -7.92 2.94 -2.85
CA LEU A 32 -7.20 2.90 -1.59
C LEU A 32 -5.72 2.96 -1.97
N ALA A 33 -5.04 4.05 -1.58
CA ALA A 33 -3.60 4.16 -1.80
C ALA A 33 -3.01 2.85 -1.26
N ARG A 34 -2.35 2.08 -2.13
CA ARG A 34 -1.63 0.89 -1.69
C ARG A 34 -0.79 1.35 -0.52
N LEU A 35 -1.11 0.85 0.67
CA LEU A 35 -0.26 1.06 1.83
C LEU A 35 1.13 0.63 1.39
N ALA A 36 2.09 1.55 1.44
CA ALA A 36 3.47 1.20 1.17
C ALA A 36 3.83 0.01 2.07
N PRO A 37 4.54 -1.01 1.56
CA PRO A 37 4.93 -2.12 2.39
C PRO A 37 5.65 -1.57 3.62
N MET A 38 5.25 -2.01 4.81
CA MET A 38 5.82 -1.55 6.09
C MET A 38 7.32 -1.88 6.21
N ILE A 39 7.83 -2.69 5.29
CA ILE A 39 9.21 -3.16 5.24
C ILE A 39 9.91 -2.50 4.06
N ASP A 40 11.04 -1.85 4.35
CA ASP A 40 11.92 -1.30 3.31
C ASP A 40 12.71 -2.45 2.66
N LEU A 41 12.27 -2.86 1.47
CA LEU A 41 12.92 -3.92 0.67
C LEU A 41 14.35 -3.56 0.27
N ARG A 42 14.67 -2.27 0.16
CA ARG A 42 16.04 -1.86 -0.13
C ARG A 42 16.94 -2.08 1.08
N ALA A 43 16.51 -1.65 2.26
CA ALA A 43 17.23 -1.88 3.51
C ALA A 43 17.40 -3.38 3.79
N LEU A 44 16.36 -4.19 3.49
CA LEU A 44 16.42 -5.65 3.64
C LEU A 44 17.46 -6.28 2.71
N ARG A 45 17.58 -5.84 1.45
CA ARG A 45 18.62 -6.32 0.52
C ARG A 45 20.02 -5.89 0.93
N ASP A 46 20.16 -4.61 1.29
CA ASP A 46 21.47 -4.04 1.61
C ASP A 46 22.03 -4.60 2.94
N SER A 47 21.15 -4.97 3.87
CA SER A 47 21.51 -5.50 5.19
C SER A 47 20.48 -6.52 5.69
N PRO A 48 20.50 -7.78 5.24
CA PRO A 48 19.51 -8.80 5.60
C PRO A 48 19.66 -9.33 7.03
N GLU A 49 20.85 -9.24 7.64
CA GLU A 49 21.14 -9.87 8.92
C GLU A 49 20.32 -9.33 10.11
N PRO A 50 20.05 -8.03 10.24
CA PRO A 50 19.13 -7.53 11.27
C PRO A 50 17.72 -8.14 11.17
N TYR A 51 17.22 -8.37 9.96
CA TYR A 51 15.92 -9.01 9.74
C TYR A 51 15.93 -10.49 10.11
N ARG A 52 17.02 -11.22 9.76
CA ARG A 52 17.19 -12.61 10.18
C ARG A 52 17.31 -12.72 11.70
N ALA A 53 18.05 -11.80 12.34
CA ALA A 53 18.17 -11.76 13.80
C ALA A 53 16.80 -11.50 14.46
N SER A 54 16.02 -10.57 13.93
CA SER A 54 14.67 -10.29 14.39
C SER A 54 13.74 -11.50 14.27
N GLN A 55 13.81 -12.24 13.15
CA GLN A 55 13.03 -13.46 12.97
C GLN A 55 13.47 -14.57 13.96
N ARG A 56 14.79 -14.75 14.17
CA ARG A 56 15.29 -15.68 15.20
C ARG A 56 14.77 -15.32 16.60
N ALA A 57 14.83 -14.04 16.96
CA ALA A 57 14.34 -13.57 18.26
C ALA A 57 12.85 -13.84 18.49
N ARG A 58 12.06 -13.88 17.41
CA ARG A 58 10.63 -14.19 17.46
C ARG A 58 10.31 -15.68 17.34
N GLY A 59 11.31 -16.55 17.14
CA GLY A 59 11.06 -17.96 16.79
C GLY A 59 10.38 -18.15 15.42
N ALA A 60 10.44 -17.13 14.54
CA ALA A 60 9.82 -17.14 13.23
C ALA A 60 10.77 -17.68 12.15
N ASP A 61 10.22 -17.94 10.95
CA ASP A 61 10.98 -18.50 9.84
C ASP A 61 12.05 -17.52 9.32
N VAL A 62 13.30 -17.81 9.57
CA VAL A 62 14.46 -17.03 9.13
C VAL A 62 14.63 -17.09 7.60
N ALA A 63 14.28 -18.24 6.97
CA ALA A 63 14.41 -18.42 5.53
C ALA A 63 13.45 -17.52 4.74
N LEU A 64 12.41 -16.99 5.40
CA LEU A 64 11.51 -16.01 4.78
C LEU A 64 12.25 -14.78 4.25
N VAL A 65 13.30 -14.34 4.94
CA VAL A 65 14.12 -13.18 4.52
C VAL A 65 14.77 -13.45 3.17
N ASP A 66 15.35 -14.64 2.99
CA ASP A 66 16.01 -15.03 1.75
C ASP A 66 15.01 -15.18 0.60
N ARG A 67 13.86 -15.80 0.87
CA ARG A 67 12.77 -15.90 -0.11
C ARG A 67 12.26 -14.55 -0.59
N ILE A 68 12.18 -13.55 0.30
CA ILE A 68 11.77 -12.19 -0.09
C ILE A 68 12.83 -11.54 -0.97
N ILE A 69 14.12 -11.73 -0.69
CA ILE A 69 15.21 -11.19 -1.51
C ILE A 69 15.18 -11.80 -2.91
N GLU A 70 15.02 -13.13 -3.01
CA GLU A 70 14.91 -13.86 -4.28
C GLU A 70 13.68 -13.40 -5.09
N ALA A 71 12.54 -13.25 -4.43
CA ALA A 71 11.31 -12.78 -5.07
C ALA A 71 11.44 -11.31 -5.57
N ASP A 72 12.13 -10.44 -4.83
CA ASP A 72 12.38 -9.06 -5.29
C ASP A 72 13.35 -9.03 -6.49
N GLU A 73 14.35 -9.89 -6.53
CA GLU A 73 15.24 -10.01 -7.67
C GLU A 73 14.48 -10.52 -8.91
N ALA A 74 13.70 -11.58 -8.76
CA ALA A 74 12.85 -12.10 -9.84
C ALA A 74 11.88 -11.04 -10.36
N ARG A 75 11.19 -10.32 -9.47
CA ARG A 75 10.31 -9.22 -9.84
C ARG A 75 11.03 -8.13 -10.65
N ARG A 76 12.22 -7.73 -10.22
CA ARG A 76 12.99 -6.68 -10.90
C ARG A 76 13.43 -7.13 -12.30
N THR A 77 13.89 -8.38 -12.45
CA THR A 77 14.30 -8.97 -13.72
C THR A 77 13.11 -9.06 -14.70
N LEU A 78 11.96 -9.55 -14.22
CA LEU A 78 10.75 -9.68 -15.04
C LEU A 78 10.18 -8.32 -15.45
N LEU A 79 10.22 -7.33 -14.54
CA LEU A 79 9.80 -5.96 -14.86
C LEU A 79 10.69 -5.34 -15.94
N GLN A 80 12.01 -5.50 -15.83
CA GLN A 80 12.97 -5.00 -16.82
C GLN A 80 12.74 -5.64 -18.20
N SER A 81 12.48 -6.95 -18.23
CA SER A 81 12.14 -7.67 -19.46
C SER A 81 10.85 -7.14 -20.10
N PHE A 82 9.81 -6.96 -19.31
CA PHE A 82 8.55 -6.36 -19.76
C PHE A 82 8.73 -4.96 -20.34
N GLU A 83 9.48 -4.09 -19.65
CA GLU A 83 9.76 -2.73 -20.11
C GLU A 83 10.53 -2.70 -21.42
N SER A 84 11.52 -3.62 -21.58
CA SER A 84 12.29 -3.78 -22.81
C SER A 84 11.41 -4.18 -23.99
N LEU A 85 10.61 -5.24 -23.82
CA LEU A 85 9.67 -5.70 -24.86
C LEU A 85 8.65 -4.63 -25.23
N ARG A 86 8.16 -3.85 -24.27
CA ARG A 86 7.25 -2.75 -24.52
C ARG A 86 7.89 -1.60 -25.28
N ALA A 87 9.16 -1.30 -25.02
CA ALA A 87 9.92 -0.33 -25.79
C ALA A 87 10.11 -0.77 -27.24
N GLU A 88 10.42 -2.05 -27.45
CA GLU A 88 10.55 -2.68 -28.77
C GLU A 88 9.20 -2.62 -29.52
N GLN A 89 8.10 -3.02 -28.89
CA GLN A 89 6.76 -2.94 -29.44
C GLN A 89 6.42 -1.53 -29.94
N LYS A 90 6.77 -0.50 -29.14
CA LYS A 90 6.58 0.90 -29.55
C LYS A 90 7.40 1.25 -30.79
N THR A 91 8.60 0.71 -30.93
CA THR A 91 9.47 0.94 -32.09
C THR A 91 8.91 0.26 -33.32
N VAL A 92 8.53 -1.03 -33.23
CA VAL A 92 7.91 -1.79 -34.32
C VAL A 92 6.59 -1.15 -34.78
N SER A 93 5.76 -0.71 -33.81
CA SER A 93 4.50 -0.02 -34.16
C SER A 93 4.70 1.26 -34.95
N ARG A 94 5.78 2.00 -34.70
CA ARG A 94 6.14 3.20 -35.48
C ARG A 94 6.65 2.86 -36.87
N SER A 95 7.32 1.73 -37.05
CA SER A 95 7.85 1.30 -38.36
C SER A 95 6.73 0.88 -39.30
N VAL A 96 5.61 0.32 -38.79
CA VAL A 96 4.43 -0.04 -39.60
C VAL A 96 3.92 1.14 -40.43
N GLY A 97 3.88 2.36 -39.83
CA GLY A 97 3.42 3.56 -40.50
C GLY A 97 4.35 4.10 -41.59
N LYS A 98 5.60 3.67 -41.60
CA LYS A 98 6.67 4.09 -42.54
C LYS A 98 7.00 3.03 -43.58
N ALA A 99 6.49 1.81 -43.39
CA ALA A 99 6.79 0.65 -44.24
C ALA A 99 6.15 0.74 -45.64
N SER A 100 6.88 0.27 -46.63
CA SER A 100 6.35 0.05 -47.98
C SER A 100 5.23 -1.00 -47.96
N PRO A 101 4.34 -1.01 -49.00
CA PRO A 101 3.30 -2.03 -49.11
C PRO A 101 3.83 -3.47 -49.08
N GLU A 102 5.05 -3.69 -49.55
CA GLU A 102 5.68 -5.00 -49.62
C GLU A 102 6.24 -5.45 -48.27
N GLU A 103 6.79 -4.54 -47.48
CA GLU A 103 7.38 -4.84 -46.15
C GLU A 103 6.32 -4.92 -45.03
N ARG A 104 5.19 -4.24 -45.21
CA ARG A 104 4.15 -4.11 -44.19
C ARG A 104 3.62 -5.45 -43.65
N PRO A 105 3.38 -6.51 -44.47
CA PRO A 105 2.90 -7.79 -43.94
C PRO A 105 3.87 -8.44 -42.98
N ALA A 106 5.18 -8.39 -43.27
CA ALA A 106 6.22 -8.96 -42.40
C ALA A 106 6.32 -8.21 -41.06
N ILE A 107 6.27 -6.87 -41.12
CA ILE A 107 6.30 -6.03 -39.89
C ILE A 107 5.05 -6.25 -39.03
N LEU A 108 3.88 -6.43 -39.66
CA LEU A 108 2.63 -6.72 -38.94
C LEU A 108 2.69 -8.11 -38.26
N ALA A 109 3.30 -9.12 -38.91
CA ALA A 109 3.50 -10.44 -38.32
C ALA A 109 4.41 -10.33 -37.07
N SER A 110 5.55 -9.65 -37.18
CA SER A 110 6.46 -9.40 -36.05
C SER A 110 5.79 -8.60 -34.94
N ALA A 111 4.97 -7.59 -35.30
CA ALA A 111 4.23 -6.79 -34.31
C ALA A 111 3.21 -7.64 -33.51
N LYS A 112 2.59 -8.63 -34.18
CA LYS A 112 1.66 -9.56 -33.53
C LYS A 112 2.39 -10.48 -32.55
N GLU A 113 3.50 -11.08 -32.97
CA GLU A 113 4.32 -11.94 -32.11
C GLU A 113 4.83 -11.18 -30.88
N LEU A 114 5.31 -9.95 -31.10
CA LEU A 114 5.80 -9.09 -30.02
C LEU A 114 4.67 -8.68 -29.06
N ALA A 115 3.45 -8.49 -29.56
CA ALA A 115 2.30 -8.19 -28.71
C ALA A 115 1.97 -9.36 -27.74
N GLU A 116 2.07 -10.60 -28.20
CA GLU A 116 1.91 -11.78 -27.35
C GLU A 116 3.04 -11.89 -26.31
N GLN A 117 4.29 -11.63 -26.70
CA GLN A 117 5.41 -11.60 -25.78
C GLN A 117 5.26 -10.53 -24.71
N VAL A 118 4.84 -9.32 -25.07
CA VAL A 118 4.56 -8.22 -24.12
C VAL A 118 3.48 -8.62 -23.13
N LYS A 119 2.40 -9.24 -23.62
CA LYS A 119 1.30 -9.71 -22.76
C LYS A 119 1.75 -10.79 -21.77
N ALA A 120 2.57 -11.74 -22.24
CA ALA A 120 3.12 -12.79 -21.38
C ALA A 120 4.07 -12.21 -20.32
N ALA A 121 4.97 -11.29 -20.73
CA ALA A 121 5.89 -10.62 -19.82
C ALA A 121 5.16 -9.73 -18.77
N GLU A 122 4.08 -9.06 -19.15
CA GLU A 122 3.22 -8.30 -18.24
C GLU A 122 2.58 -9.20 -17.16
N ALA A 123 2.04 -10.34 -17.60
CA ALA A 123 1.45 -11.32 -16.69
C ALA A 123 2.50 -11.89 -15.72
N ALA A 124 3.71 -12.24 -16.22
CA ALA A 124 4.79 -12.72 -15.38
C ALA A 124 5.28 -11.68 -14.37
N SER A 125 5.45 -10.42 -14.80
CA SER A 125 5.83 -9.31 -13.93
C SER A 125 4.78 -9.04 -12.84
N SER A 126 3.50 -9.12 -13.20
CA SER A 126 2.39 -8.95 -12.25
C SER A 126 2.32 -10.07 -11.24
N ALA A 127 2.54 -11.32 -11.66
CA ALA A 127 2.58 -12.48 -10.79
C ALA A 127 3.74 -12.39 -9.79
N ALA A 128 4.94 -12.05 -10.25
CA ALA A 128 6.10 -11.87 -9.38
C ALA A 128 5.90 -10.72 -8.36
N ALA A 129 5.23 -9.65 -8.74
CA ALA A 129 4.89 -8.56 -7.83
C ALA A 129 3.89 -9.00 -6.74
N ALA A 130 2.91 -9.82 -7.10
CA ALA A 130 1.95 -10.38 -6.16
C ALA A 130 2.60 -11.39 -5.19
N GLU A 131 3.50 -12.21 -5.68
CA GLU A 131 4.28 -13.16 -4.86
C GLU A 131 5.13 -12.44 -3.83
N LEU A 132 5.90 -11.43 -4.26
CA LEU A 132 6.70 -10.60 -3.37
C LEU A 132 5.83 -9.93 -2.29
N ASP A 133 4.69 -9.37 -2.66
CA ASP A 133 3.76 -8.72 -1.72
C ASP A 133 3.23 -9.74 -0.68
N ALA A 134 2.90 -10.94 -1.12
CA ALA A 134 2.44 -12.02 -0.23
C ALA A 134 3.52 -12.47 0.76
N LEU A 135 4.79 -12.59 0.32
CA LEU A 135 5.91 -12.92 1.19
C LEU A 135 6.24 -11.79 2.16
N ALA A 136 6.29 -10.54 1.66
CA ALA A 136 6.61 -9.38 2.48
C ALA A 136 5.60 -9.16 3.62
N ARG A 137 4.33 -9.49 3.42
CA ARG A 137 3.28 -9.43 4.47
C ARG A 137 3.47 -10.43 5.59
N GLN A 138 4.20 -11.52 5.36
CA GLN A 138 4.50 -12.52 6.38
C GLN A 138 5.68 -12.11 7.25
N LEU A 139 6.53 -11.18 6.79
CA LEU A 139 7.68 -10.73 7.54
C LEU A 139 7.24 -9.80 8.67
N ALA A 140 7.55 -10.20 9.91
CA ALA A 140 7.30 -9.37 11.07
C ALA A 140 8.20 -8.12 11.07
N ASN A 141 7.72 -7.03 11.70
CA ASN A 141 8.50 -5.80 11.83
C ASN A 141 9.83 -6.06 12.53
N LEU A 142 10.86 -5.30 12.11
CA LEU A 142 12.16 -5.33 12.73
C LEU A 142 12.05 -4.95 14.22
N ILE A 143 12.63 -5.76 15.07
CA ILE A 143 12.76 -5.50 16.52
C ILE A 143 14.20 -5.65 16.94
N GLU A 144 14.62 -4.81 17.86
CA GLU A 144 15.95 -4.87 18.51
C GLU A 144 15.78 -5.25 19.98
N GLY A 145 16.64 -6.15 20.45
CA GLY A 145 16.72 -6.49 21.86
C GLY A 145 15.51 -7.20 22.47
N ALA A 146 14.60 -7.74 21.64
CA ALA A 146 13.50 -8.53 22.17
C ALA A 146 14.01 -9.91 22.63
N PRO A 147 13.55 -10.42 23.78
CA PRO A 147 13.83 -11.79 24.20
C PRO A 147 13.21 -12.77 23.19
N SER A 148 13.87 -13.91 22.99
CA SER A 148 13.32 -15.02 22.22
C SER A 148 12.35 -15.78 23.11
N GLY A 149 11.06 -15.79 22.75
CA GLY A 149 10.05 -16.52 23.51
C GLY A 149 8.63 -16.14 23.14
N GLY A 150 7.67 -16.72 23.85
CA GLY A 150 6.24 -16.44 23.67
C GLY A 150 5.76 -15.20 24.46
N GLU A 151 4.47 -15.05 24.57
CA GLU A 151 3.82 -13.94 25.30
C GLU A 151 4.22 -13.91 26.79
N GLU A 152 4.63 -15.06 27.35
CA GLU A 152 5.03 -15.19 28.75
C GLU A 152 6.48 -14.73 29.03
N ASP A 153 7.29 -14.52 27.98
CA ASP A 153 8.69 -14.11 28.10
C ASP A 153 8.88 -12.59 28.18
N TYR A 154 8.06 -11.92 28.95
CA TYR A 154 8.21 -10.51 29.21
C TYR A 154 9.04 -10.26 30.48
N VAL A 155 9.77 -9.14 30.48
CA VAL A 155 10.47 -8.66 31.65
C VAL A 155 9.72 -7.50 32.27
N VAL A 156 9.25 -7.66 33.51
CA VAL A 156 8.63 -6.56 34.24
C VAL A 156 9.69 -5.51 34.57
N LEU A 157 9.60 -4.33 33.96
CA LEU A 157 10.55 -3.25 34.17
C LEU A 157 10.27 -2.52 35.49
N ARG A 158 9.01 -2.28 35.84
CA ARG A 158 8.55 -1.62 37.06
C ARG A 158 7.06 -1.81 37.27
N HIS A 159 6.63 -1.70 38.50
CA HIS A 159 5.23 -1.55 38.87
C HIS A 159 4.94 -0.07 39.16
N GLU A 160 3.86 0.46 38.60
CA GLU A 160 3.39 1.81 38.89
C GLU A 160 1.93 1.75 39.35
N GLY A 161 1.54 2.64 40.29
CA GLY A 161 0.15 2.75 40.75
C GLY A 161 -0.17 1.91 42.00
N GLY A 162 0.82 1.29 42.63
CA GLY A 162 0.65 0.45 43.82
C GLY A 162 0.33 -1.00 43.48
N GLU A 163 -0.06 -1.79 44.48
CA GLU A 163 -0.40 -3.20 44.32
C GLU A 163 -1.68 -3.34 43.47
N PRO A 164 -1.74 -4.33 42.57
CA PRO A 164 -2.97 -4.62 41.81
C PRO A 164 -4.12 -4.93 42.75
N ARG A 165 -5.29 -4.50 42.41
CA ARG A 165 -6.53 -4.76 43.16
C ARG A 165 -6.82 -6.27 43.15
N ASP A 166 -6.99 -6.86 44.36
CA ASP A 166 -7.36 -8.27 44.51
C ASP A 166 -8.91 -8.39 44.55
N PHE A 167 -9.49 -8.62 43.39
CA PHE A 167 -10.95 -8.78 43.26
C PHE A 167 -11.47 -10.01 44.01
N THR A 168 -10.69 -11.07 44.13
CA THR A 168 -11.07 -12.27 44.86
C THR A 168 -11.20 -12.00 46.36
N ALA A 169 -10.25 -11.26 46.95
CA ALA A 169 -10.30 -10.84 48.33
C ALA A 169 -11.47 -9.90 48.63
N GLU A 170 -11.89 -9.11 47.65
CA GLU A 170 -13.03 -8.19 47.74
C GLU A 170 -14.40 -8.87 47.46
N GLY A 171 -14.40 -10.15 47.07
CA GLY A 171 -15.62 -10.87 46.71
C GLY A 171 -16.31 -10.36 45.45
N PHE A 172 -15.56 -9.72 44.57
CA PHE A 172 -16.04 -9.18 43.30
C PHE A 172 -15.51 -10.01 42.13
N GLU A 173 -16.43 -10.49 41.27
CA GLU A 173 -16.08 -11.17 40.06
C GLU A 173 -16.10 -10.18 38.88
N PRO A 174 -14.94 -9.82 38.31
CA PRO A 174 -14.87 -8.86 37.23
C PRO A 174 -15.41 -9.49 35.95
N ALA A 175 -16.39 -8.82 35.31
CA ALA A 175 -16.85 -9.19 33.98
C ALA A 175 -15.84 -8.74 32.94
N ASP A 176 -15.56 -9.59 31.96
CA ASP A 176 -14.76 -9.20 30.80
C ASP A 176 -15.55 -8.29 29.84
N HIS A 177 -14.87 -7.74 28.82
CA HIS A 177 -15.48 -6.81 27.87
C HIS A 177 -16.63 -7.45 27.06
N LEU A 178 -16.60 -8.77 26.84
CA LEU A 178 -17.66 -9.49 26.14
C LEU A 178 -18.91 -9.59 27.01
N ALA A 179 -18.76 -10.02 28.27
CA ALA A 179 -19.86 -10.12 29.22
C ALA A 179 -20.49 -8.75 29.52
N ILE A 180 -19.68 -7.67 29.55
CA ILE A 180 -20.18 -6.29 29.67
C ILE A 180 -20.98 -5.91 28.42
N GLY A 181 -20.49 -6.23 27.21
CA GLY A 181 -21.18 -5.97 25.95
C GLY A 181 -22.54 -6.66 25.86
N GLU A 182 -22.59 -7.94 26.22
CA GLU A 182 -23.83 -8.74 26.23
C GLU A 182 -24.86 -8.23 27.26
N GLY A 183 -24.41 -7.59 28.34
CA GLY A 183 -25.28 -6.99 29.36
C GLY A 183 -25.82 -5.62 28.99
N LEU A 184 -25.34 -4.99 27.91
CA LEU A 184 -25.74 -3.66 27.45
C LEU A 184 -26.73 -3.69 26.27
N ASP A 185 -26.93 -4.85 25.62
CA ASP A 185 -27.92 -5.11 24.59
C ASP A 185 -29.25 -5.57 25.23
#